data_64fc1cc6456191b8240bf49b63d0c6e3
#
_entry.id   64fc1cc6456191b8240bf49b63d0c6e3
#
_cell.length_a   1.000
_cell.length_b   1.000
_cell.length_c   1.000
_cell.angle_alpha   90.00
_cell.angle_beta   90.00
_cell.angle_gamma   90.00
#
_symmetry.space_group_name_H-M   'P 1'
#
loop_
_entity.id
_entity.type
_entity.pdbx_description
1 polymer ?
#
loop_
_entity_poly.entity_id
_entity_poly.type
_entity_poly.pdbx_seq_one_letter_code
_entity_poly.pdbx_strand_id
1 'polypeptide(L)'
;MRQIRLYVLYQSPEKNVKLGHSTGLQNGLLGLVNARARRDQSTLHQLVITHELLHIFGAHDKYKLGDGTPSYPFGYANPTKRPLFPQSKAEIMGRSIPLSETKSEVATKLRQTVIGETTAKEIGWLSNN
;
A
#
# COMPACT_ATOMS: atom_id res chain seq x y z
N MET A 1 -8.24 23.49 12.09
CA MET A 1 -7.66 22.61 11.05
C MET A 1 -7.28 21.28 11.68
N ARG A 2 -7.75 20.18 11.12
CA ARG A 2 -7.34 18.86 11.61
C ARG A 2 -5.91 18.57 11.16
N GLN A 3 -5.08 18.11 12.10
CA GLN A 3 -3.71 17.71 11.80
C GLN A 3 -3.64 16.21 11.59
N ILE A 4 -2.95 15.80 10.54
CA ILE A 4 -2.56 14.41 10.32
C ILE A 4 -1.26 14.18 11.08
N ARG A 5 -1.20 13.10 11.85
CA ARG A 5 0.02 12.69 12.55
C ARG A 5 0.47 11.32 12.07
N LEU A 6 1.68 11.25 11.61
CA LEU A 6 2.31 10.00 11.20
C LEU A 6 3.56 9.79 12.06
N TYR A 7 3.56 8.71 12.82
CA TYR A 7 4.69 8.32 13.66
C TYR A 7 5.50 7.25 12.93
N VAL A 8 6.78 7.50 12.73
CA VAL A 8 7.69 6.53 12.13
C VAL A 8 8.60 6.00 13.21
N LEU A 9 8.46 4.71 13.54
CA LEU A 9 9.31 4.03 14.51
C LEU A 9 10.42 3.31 13.77
N TYR A 10 11.65 3.83 13.93
CA TYR A 10 12.83 3.21 13.35
C TYR A 10 13.31 2.06 14.22
N GLN A 11 13.39 0.88 13.63
CA GLN A 11 13.89 -0.31 14.27
C GLN A 11 15.39 -0.48 14.00
N SER A 12 16.02 -1.41 14.75
CA SER A 12 17.41 -1.78 14.51
C SER A 12 17.69 -2.05 13.04
N PRO A 13 18.85 -1.64 12.52
CA PRO A 13 19.22 -1.91 11.14
C PRO A 13 19.48 -3.39 10.83
N GLU A 14 19.50 -4.26 11.82
CA GLU A 14 19.70 -5.69 11.64
C GLU A 14 18.60 -6.34 10.82
N LYS A 15 19.00 -7.03 9.74
CA LYS A 15 18.04 -7.62 8.78
C LYS A 15 17.18 -8.75 9.37
N ASN A 16 17.65 -9.38 10.44
CA ASN A 16 16.98 -10.55 11.03
C ASN A 16 15.84 -10.19 11.98
N VAL A 17 15.66 -8.92 12.30
CA VAL A 17 14.58 -8.46 13.17
C VAL A 17 13.32 -8.24 12.32
N LYS A 18 12.26 -8.96 12.64
CA LYS A 18 10.96 -8.77 11.99
C LYS A 18 10.34 -7.44 12.41
N LEU A 19 9.95 -6.63 11.44
CA LEU A 19 9.23 -5.39 11.70
C LEU A 19 7.79 -5.68 12.13
N GLY A 20 7.27 -4.87 13.07
CA GLY A 20 5.86 -4.87 13.40
C GLY A 20 5.00 -4.32 12.26
N HIS A 21 3.70 -4.49 12.34
CA HIS A 21 2.76 -3.94 11.38
C HIS A 21 2.71 -2.42 11.44
N SER A 22 2.61 -1.79 10.27
CA SER A 22 2.27 -0.38 10.16
C SER A 22 0.75 -0.22 10.07
N THR A 23 0.20 0.85 10.61
CA THR A 23 -1.25 1.09 10.64
C THR A 23 -1.59 2.55 10.42
N GLY A 24 -2.72 2.79 9.78
CA GLY A 24 -3.31 4.11 9.62
C GLY A 24 -4.77 4.11 10.08
N LEU A 25 -5.17 5.08 10.87
CA LEU A 25 -6.51 5.21 11.43
C LEU A 25 -7.16 6.51 10.93
N GLN A 26 -8.18 6.38 10.08
CA GLN A 26 -8.89 7.50 9.48
C GLN A 26 -9.50 8.44 10.54
N ASN A 27 -10.23 7.90 11.50
CA ASN A 27 -10.96 8.71 12.50
C ASN A 27 -10.02 9.49 13.41
N GLY A 28 -8.85 8.97 13.69
CA GLY A 28 -7.86 9.63 14.52
C GLY A 28 -6.89 10.51 13.76
N LEU A 29 -6.89 10.46 12.43
CA LEU A 29 -5.86 11.09 11.57
C LEU A 29 -4.46 10.73 12.06
N LEU A 30 -4.28 9.47 12.45
CA LEU A 30 -3.09 8.95 13.10
C LEU A 30 -2.57 7.75 12.32
N GLY A 31 -1.29 7.71 12.06
CA GLY A 31 -0.62 6.57 11.46
C GLY A 31 0.64 6.19 12.24
N LEU A 32 0.93 4.90 12.26
CA LEU A 32 2.13 4.32 12.83
C LEU A 32 2.87 3.52 11.76
N VAL A 33 4.10 3.89 11.47
CA VAL A 33 4.96 3.19 10.51
C VAL A 33 6.18 2.63 11.21
N ASN A 34 6.37 1.33 11.11
CA ASN A 34 7.59 0.66 11.56
C ASN A 34 8.58 0.57 10.39
N ALA A 35 9.76 1.10 10.58
CA ALA A 35 10.79 1.19 9.53
C ALA A 35 12.14 0.73 10.06
N ARG A 36 13.00 0.24 9.15
CA ARG A 36 14.40 -0.04 9.49
C ARG A 36 15.25 1.20 9.25
N ALA A 37 16.16 1.50 10.18
CA ALA A 37 17.09 2.63 10.09
C ALA A 37 18.22 2.33 9.09
N ARG A 38 17.88 2.11 7.81
CA ARG A 38 18.83 1.77 6.73
C ARG A 38 18.50 2.57 5.48
N ARG A 39 19.53 3.06 4.79
CA ARG A 39 19.36 3.81 3.53
C ARG A 39 18.81 2.96 2.39
N ASP A 40 19.21 1.69 2.31
CA ASP A 40 18.73 0.76 1.28
C ASP A 40 17.24 0.40 1.44
N GLN A 41 16.60 0.80 2.54
CA GLN A 41 15.17 0.63 2.79
C GLN A 41 14.36 1.91 2.55
N SER A 42 14.99 3.02 2.15
CA SER A 42 14.30 4.32 2.06
C SER A 42 13.15 4.32 1.04
N THR A 43 13.30 3.66 -0.11
CA THR A 43 12.23 3.56 -1.12
C THR A 43 11.05 2.75 -0.63
N LEU A 44 11.30 1.68 0.09
CA LEU A 44 10.25 0.87 0.71
C LEU A 44 9.52 1.66 1.81
N HIS A 45 10.27 2.43 2.63
CA HIS A 45 9.68 3.29 3.65
C HIS A 45 8.74 4.33 3.04
N GLN A 46 9.12 4.95 1.92
CA GLN A 46 8.27 5.91 1.21
C GLN A 46 6.96 5.25 0.77
N LEU A 47 7.02 4.04 0.24
CA LEU A 47 5.84 3.29 -0.17
C LEU A 47 4.94 2.96 1.02
N VAL A 48 5.51 2.45 2.12
CA VAL A 48 4.74 2.10 3.33
C VAL A 48 4.11 3.34 3.95
N ILE A 49 4.86 4.44 4.05
CA ILE A 49 4.34 5.71 4.57
C ILE A 49 3.16 6.19 3.72
N THR A 50 3.27 6.13 2.40
CA THR A 50 2.19 6.54 1.49
C THR A 50 0.96 5.65 1.66
N HIS A 51 1.14 4.33 1.73
CA HIS A 51 0.07 3.37 1.96
C HIS A 51 -0.69 3.69 3.26
N GLU A 52 0.03 3.88 4.37
CA GLU A 52 -0.58 4.20 5.67
C GLU A 52 -1.25 5.57 5.66
N LEU A 53 -0.68 6.55 4.95
CA LEU A 53 -1.30 7.86 4.79
C LEU A 53 -2.64 7.74 4.04
N LEU A 54 -2.73 6.89 3.03
CA LEU A 54 -3.98 6.65 2.31
C LEU A 54 -5.05 6.03 3.20
N HIS A 55 -4.69 5.15 4.13
CA HIS A 55 -5.62 4.66 5.15
C HIS A 55 -6.19 5.80 6.00
N ILE A 56 -5.37 6.77 6.39
CA ILE A 56 -5.83 7.93 7.15
C ILE A 56 -6.88 8.72 6.35
N PHE A 57 -6.75 8.79 5.03
CA PHE A 57 -7.72 9.46 4.16
C PHE A 57 -8.94 8.61 3.81
N GLY A 58 -8.98 7.36 4.23
CA GLY A 58 -10.15 6.50 4.07
C GLY A 58 -9.98 5.30 3.14
N ALA A 59 -8.80 5.09 2.58
CA ALA A 59 -8.54 3.93 1.73
C ALA A 59 -8.54 2.64 2.55
N HIS A 60 -9.07 1.57 1.95
CA HIS A 60 -9.08 0.22 2.52
C HIS A 60 -8.05 -0.67 1.84
N ASP A 61 -7.52 -1.62 2.58
CA ASP A 61 -6.67 -2.67 2.03
C ASP A 61 -7.41 -3.48 0.96
N LYS A 62 -6.70 -3.83 -0.11
CA LYS A 62 -7.25 -4.56 -1.25
C LYS A 62 -6.43 -5.82 -1.56
N TYR A 63 -6.07 -6.51 -0.50
CA TYR A 63 -5.38 -7.80 -0.55
C TYR A 63 -5.97 -8.77 0.48
N LYS A 64 -5.76 -10.05 0.27
CA LYS A 64 -6.23 -11.08 1.19
C LYS A 64 -5.33 -11.15 2.42
N LEU A 65 -5.92 -11.18 3.61
CA LEU A 65 -5.17 -11.17 4.87
C LEU A 65 -4.29 -12.41 5.07
N GLY A 66 -4.65 -13.55 4.51
CA GLY A 66 -3.90 -14.79 4.71
C GLY A 66 -2.57 -14.84 3.98
N ASP A 67 -2.58 -14.58 2.68
CA ASP A 67 -1.43 -14.74 1.80
C ASP A 67 -0.92 -13.43 1.17
N GLY A 68 -1.62 -12.32 1.42
CA GLY A 68 -1.25 -11.01 0.88
C GLY A 68 -1.49 -10.83 -0.63
N THR A 69 -2.21 -11.77 -1.28
CA THR A 69 -2.55 -11.67 -2.71
C THR A 69 -3.50 -10.49 -2.96
N PRO A 70 -3.25 -9.67 -4.00
CA PRO A 70 -4.19 -8.61 -4.35
C PRO A 70 -5.57 -9.15 -4.68
N SER A 71 -6.60 -8.45 -4.19
CA SER A 71 -8.00 -8.83 -4.42
C SER A 71 -8.49 -8.26 -5.74
N TYR A 72 -8.88 -9.12 -6.66
CA TYR A 72 -9.48 -8.71 -7.94
C TYR A 72 -10.93 -8.24 -7.72
N PRO A 73 -11.41 -7.18 -8.38
CA PRO A 73 -10.68 -6.32 -9.31
C PRO A 73 -9.98 -5.13 -8.65
N PHE A 74 -10.36 -4.73 -7.44
CA PHE A 74 -10.01 -3.44 -6.84
C PHE A 74 -8.56 -3.35 -6.36
N GLY A 75 -7.92 -4.47 -6.12
CA GLY A 75 -6.50 -4.56 -5.77
C GLY A 75 -5.56 -4.64 -6.97
N TYR A 76 -6.09 -4.54 -8.19
CA TYR A 76 -5.31 -4.58 -9.42
C TYR A 76 -5.13 -3.18 -10.01
N ALA A 77 -3.94 -2.90 -10.51
CA ALA A 77 -3.64 -1.60 -11.13
C ALA A 77 -4.45 -1.36 -12.41
N ASN A 78 -4.64 -2.41 -13.21
CA ASN A 78 -5.44 -2.37 -14.42
C ASN A 78 -6.33 -3.62 -14.54
N PRO A 79 -7.49 -3.62 -13.85
CA PRO A 79 -8.34 -4.82 -13.81
C PRO A 79 -9.04 -5.13 -15.13
N THR A 80 -9.07 -4.19 -16.07
CA THR A 80 -9.68 -4.39 -17.39
C THR A 80 -8.67 -4.76 -18.47
N LYS A 81 -7.38 -4.87 -18.11
CA LYS A 81 -6.33 -5.26 -19.05
C LYS A 81 -6.63 -6.63 -19.69
N ARG A 82 -6.33 -6.77 -20.97
CA ARG A 82 -6.46 -8.04 -21.70
C ARG A 82 -5.19 -8.32 -22.50
N PRO A 83 -4.48 -9.44 -22.26
CA PRO A 83 -4.73 -10.40 -21.16
C PRO A 83 -4.55 -9.74 -19.79
N LEU A 84 -5.25 -10.24 -18.78
CA LEU A 84 -5.22 -9.68 -17.42
C LEU A 84 -3.81 -9.72 -16.80
N PHE A 85 -3.09 -10.80 -17.06
CA PHE A 85 -1.75 -10.99 -16.54
C PHE A 85 -0.69 -10.95 -17.64
N PRO A 86 0.57 -10.58 -17.31
CA PRO A 86 0.95 -9.97 -16.04
C PRO A 86 0.47 -8.51 -15.95
N GLN A 87 0.21 -8.06 -14.75
CA GLN A 87 0.05 -6.63 -14.49
C GLN A 87 1.43 -5.96 -14.50
N SER A 88 1.54 -4.71 -14.92
CA SER A 88 2.80 -3.97 -14.94
C SER A 88 3.07 -3.19 -13.66
N LYS A 89 2.03 -2.95 -12.87
CA LYS A 89 2.13 -2.21 -11.61
C LYS A 89 1.22 -2.82 -10.54
N ALA A 90 1.44 -2.45 -9.30
CA ALA A 90 0.55 -2.74 -8.19
C ALA A 90 -0.46 -1.61 -8.00
N GLU A 91 -1.68 -1.93 -7.64
CA GLU A 91 -2.54 -0.97 -6.95
C GLU A 91 -1.96 -0.79 -5.53
N ILE A 92 -1.80 0.46 -5.08
CA ILE A 92 -1.03 0.73 -3.86
C ILE A 92 -1.63 0.07 -2.60
N MET A 93 -2.96 -0.03 -2.54
CA MET A 93 -3.64 -0.70 -1.42
C MET A 93 -3.73 -2.22 -1.62
N GLY A 94 -3.40 -2.71 -2.82
CA GLY A 94 -3.23 -4.14 -3.12
C GLY A 94 -1.82 -4.65 -2.86
N ARG A 95 -0.84 -3.77 -2.74
CA ARG A 95 0.55 -4.00 -2.35
C ARG A 95 1.43 -4.75 -3.34
N SER A 96 0.88 -5.62 -4.16
CA SER A 96 1.66 -6.50 -5.03
C SER A 96 1.23 -6.39 -6.47
N ILE A 97 2.17 -6.69 -7.39
CA ILE A 97 1.94 -6.74 -8.83
C ILE A 97 1.50 -8.17 -9.19
N PRO A 98 0.25 -8.39 -9.58
CA PRO A 98 -0.19 -9.72 -10.01
C PRO A 98 0.51 -10.14 -11.31
N LEU A 99 1.25 -11.24 -11.28
CA LEU A 99 1.97 -11.78 -12.43
C LEU A 99 1.20 -12.92 -13.10
N SER A 100 0.41 -13.67 -12.32
CA SER A 100 -0.48 -14.73 -12.76
C SER A 100 -1.59 -14.92 -11.73
N GLU A 101 -2.48 -15.87 -11.93
CA GLU A 101 -3.53 -16.21 -10.95
C GLU A 101 -2.96 -16.61 -9.59
N THR A 102 -1.75 -17.16 -9.57
CA THR A 102 -1.15 -17.71 -8.34
C THR A 102 0.13 -17.01 -7.89
N LYS A 103 0.65 -16.06 -8.68
CA LYS A 103 1.92 -15.39 -8.38
C LYS A 103 1.75 -13.88 -8.39
N SER A 104 2.33 -13.24 -7.40
CA SER A 104 2.45 -11.78 -7.34
C SER A 104 3.80 -11.38 -6.79
N GLU A 105 4.25 -10.18 -7.14
CA GLU A 105 5.50 -9.58 -6.69
C GLU A 105 5.20 -8.34 -5.85
N VAL A 106 5.72 -8.31 -4.62
CA VAL A 106 5.50 -7.17 -3.72
C VAL A 106 6.17 -5.92 -4.28
N ALA A 107 5.43 -4.82 -4.37
CA ALA A 107 6.01 -3.54 -4.76
C ALA A 107 6.93 -3.01 -3.65
N THR A 108 8.07 -2.46 -4.05
CA THR A 108 9.07 -1.91 -3.14
C THR A 108 9.35 -0.43 -3.36
N LYS A 109 8.75 0.16 -4.39
CA LYS A 109 8.94 1.57 -4.77
C LYS A 109 7.62 2.17 -5.23
N LEU A 110 7.40 3.45 -4.94
CA LEU A 110 6.19 4.17 -5.37
C LEU A 110 5.97 4.12 -6.88
N ARG A 111 7.04 4.20 -7.68
CA ARG A 111 6.93 4.12 -9.14
C ARG A 111 6.36 2.79 -9.67
N GLN A 112 6.35 1.75 -8.85
CA GLN A 112 5.74 0.46 -9.18
C GLN A 112 4.24 0.41 -8.85
N THR A 113 3.69 1.50 -8.33
CA THR A 113 2.30 1.53 -7.86
C THR A 113 1.46 2.56 -8.61
N VAL A 114 0.16 2.37 -8.55
CA VAL A 114 -0.85 3.35 -8.97
C VAL A 114 -1.93 3.43 -7.88
N ILE A 115 -2.62 4.56 -7.85
CA ILE A 115 -3.86 4.70 -7.08
C ILE A 115 -5.00 4.34 -8.01
N GLY A 116 -5.65 3.20 -7.75
CA GLY A 116 -6.78 2.74 -8.54
C GLY A 116 -8.03 3.59 -8.32
N GLU A 117 -9.02 3.42 -9.21
CA GLU A 117 -10.26 4.22 -9.17
C GLU A 117 -10.99 4.11 -7.84
N THR A 118 -11.12 2.90 -7.29
CA THR A 118 -11.80 2.69 -6.01
C THR A 118 -11.08 3.38 -4.87
N THR A 119 -9.76 3.25 -4.79
CA THR A 119 -8.95 3.95 -3.78
C THR A 119 -9.08 5.47 -3.94
N ALA A 120 -9.04 5.98 -5.17
CA ALA A 120 -9.21 7.41 -5.43
C ALA A 120 -10.58 7.94 -4.98
N LYS A 121 -11.63 7.15 -5.11
CA LYS A 121 -12.97 7.48 -4.58
C LYS A 121 -13.00 7.45 -3.07
N GLU A 122 -12.41 6.44 -2.46
CA GLU A 122 -12.35 6.29 -1.00
C GLU A 122 -11.64 7.47 -0.30
N ILE A 123 -10.58 8.00 -0.92
CA ILE A 123 -9.84 9.15 -0.37
C ILE A 123 -10.39 10.52 -0.81
N GLY A 124 -11.46 10.54 -1.60
CA GLY A 124 -12.12 11.77 -2.03
C GLY A 124 -11.48 12.46 -3.25
N TRP A 125 -10.57 11.81 -3.97
CA TRP A 125 -9.97 12.38 -5.20
C TRP A 125 -10.91 12.28 -6.41
N LEU A 126 -11.77 11.28 -6.42
CA LEU A 126 -12.80 11.11 -7.45
C LEU A 126 -14.18 11.10 -6.80
N SER A 127 -15.17 11.63 -7.54
CA SER A 127 -16.55 11.57 -7.11
C SER A 127 -17.08 10.14 -7.14
N ASN A 128 -17.99 9.82 -6.21
CA ASN A 128 -18.68 8.52 -6.15
C ASN A 128 -19.86 8.42 -7.13
N ASN A 129 -20.02 9.39 -8.01
CA ASN A 129 -21.10 9.40 -9.00
C ASN A 129 -20.89 8.37 -10.10
#